data_a7d796025eeb0d7f6868d89e31a2a271
#
_entry.id   a7d796025eeb0d7f6868d89e31a2a271
#
_cell.length_a   1.000
_cell.length_b   1.000
_cell.length_c   1.000
_cell.angle_alpha   90.00
_cell.angle_beta   90.00
_cell.angle_gamma   90.00
#
_symmetry.space_group_name_H-M   'P 1'
#
loop_
_entity.id
_entity.type
_entity.pdbx_description
1 polymer ?
#
loop_
_entity_poly.entity_id
_entity_poly.type
_entity_poly.pdbx_seq_one_letter_code
_entity_poly.pdbx_strand_id
1 'polypeptide(L)'
;MKKEFTVKPMSGYVALLMAILFVGGAIAGFAYGVIWLGIVLTLLFVLMVTGFKVVNPNSSCVMVLFGAYKGTIRENGFFWVNPFYITRHISLRARNFNGEPIKVNDKIGNPIKIGLVLVWRVEETYKAVFDVDDYQHFVLVQSDAALRKLAGLYPYDNFEDHEAVIALRSGGEEVNNELEKEIRERLLICGIEVIEARINYIAYAEEIANAMLRRQQATAVVAARFKIVEGAVSMVEMALEQLSNKKIVDLDEEKKAAMVSNLMVVLCGDKDATPIVNTGTLHS
;
A
#
# COMPACT_ATOMS: atom_id res chain seq x y z
N MET A 1 -28.20 11.27 1.07
CA MET A 1 -27.15 11.23 0.05
C MET A 1 -27.80 10.92 -1.29
N LYS A 2 -27.59 11.75 -2.32
CA LYS A 2 -28.06 11.46 -3.67
C LYS A 2 -27.20 10.33 -4.23
N LYS A 3 -27.83 9.29 -4.79
CA LYS A 3 -27.12 8.18 -5.44
C LYS A 3 -26.74 8.61 -6.86
N GLU A 4 -25.59 8.13 -7.30
CA GLU A 4 -25.20 8.25 -8.71
C GLU A 4 -26.23 7.53 -9.58
N PHE A 5 -26.67 8.16 -10.66
CA PHE A 5 -27.49 7.51 -11.68
C PHE A 5 -26.87 7.70 -13.06
N THR A 6 -26.87 6.61 -13.80
CA THR A 6 -26.34 6.59 -15.17
C THR A 6 -27.43 7.04 -16.13
N VAL A 7 -27.04 7.91 -17.07
CA VAL A 7 -27.94 8.40 -18.15
C VAL A 7 -27.39 7.93 -19.48
N LYS A 8 -28.28 7.45 -20.34
CA LYS A 8 -27.98 7.15 -21.75
C LYS A 8 -28.40 8.36 -22.60
N PRO A 9 -27.47 9.20 -23.02
CA PRO A 9 -27.77 10.34 -23.87
C PRO A 9 -28.07 9.86 -25.30
N MET A 10 -28.55 10.78 -26.15
CA MET A 10 -28.79 10.52 -27.56
C MET A 10 -27.48 10.20 -28.28
N SER A 11 -27.50 9.23 -29.20
CA SER A 11 -26.35 8.92 -30.04
C SER A 11 -25.88 10.15 -30.82
N GLY A 12 -24.59 10.45 -30.75
CA GLY A 12 -24.00 11.58 -31.49
C GLY A 12 -24.12 11.43 -33.01
N TYR A 13 -24.17 10.19 -33.52
CA TYR A 13 -24.36 9.95 -34.95
C TYR A 13 -25.76 10.39 -35.44
N VAL A 14 -26.80 10.15 -34.63
CA VAL A 14 -28.16 10.60 -34.93
C VAL A 14 -28.22 12.12 -34.87
N ALA A 15 -27.63 12.72 -33.87
CA ALA A 15 -27.53 14.17 -33.74
C ALA A 15 -26.74 14.81 -34.89
N LEU A 16 -25.67 14.16 -35.36
CA LEU A 16 -24.90 14.60 -36.52
C LEU A 16 -25.75 14.61 -37.80
N LEU A 17 -26.53 13.56 -38.01
CA LEU A 17 -27.43 13.46 -39.16
C LEU A 17 -28.48 14.62 -39.10
N MET A 18 -29.07 14.88 -37.93
CA MET A 18 -29.98 16.02 -37.77
C MET A 18 -29.27 17.34 -37.99
N ALA A 19 -28.03 17.51 -37.53
CA ALA A 19 -27.26 18.74 -37.77
C ALA A 19 -27.03 18.98 -39.28
N ILE A 20 -26.73 17.93 -40.05
CA ILE A 20 -26.57 17.97 -41.51
C ILE A 20 -27.91 18.41 -42.18
N LEU A 21 -29.02 17.84 -41.71
CA LEU A 21 -30.35 18.22 -42.22
C LEU A 21 -30.67 19.66 -41.92
N PHE A 22 -30.31 20.19 -40.73
CA PHE A 22 -30.51 21.61 -40.45
C PHE A 22 -29.68 22.53 -41.34
N VAL A 23 -28.42 22.15 -41.63
CA VAL A 23 -27.58 22.91 -42.59
C VAL A 23 -28.18 22.88 -44.00
N GLY A 24 -28.58 21.69 -44.50
CA GLY A 24 -29.22 21.57 -45.82
C GLY A 24 -30.51 22.35 -45.92
N GLY A 25 -31.36 22.28 -44.89
CA GLY A 25 -32.59 23.07 -44.79
C GLY A 25 -32.35 24.59 -44.71
N ALA A 26 -31.30 25.04 -43.98
CA ALA A 26 -30.94 26.46 -43.93
C ALA A 26 -30.50 26.99 -45.28
N ILE A 27 -29.65 26.22 -46.02
CA ILE A 27 -29.21 26.57 -47.38
C ILE A 27 -30.41 26.66 -48.32
N ALA A 28 -31.33 25.69 -48.29
CA ALA A 28 -32.54 25.68 -49.09
C ALA A 28 -33.45 26.91 -48.74
N GLY A 29 -33.64 27.19 -47.44
CA GLY A 29 -34.44 28.36 -46.99
C GLY A 29 -33.90 29.68 -47.53
N PHE A 30 -32.59 29.88 -47.52
CA PHE A 30 -31.99 31.07 -48.12
C PHE A 30 -32.11 31.08 -49.66
N ALA A 31 -31.94 29.91 -50.32
CA ALA A 31 -32.03 29.81 -51.76
C ALA A 31 -33.48 30.10 -52.30
N TYR A 32 -34.50 29.66 -51.56
CA TYR A 32 -35.91 29.90 -51.93
C TYR A 32 -36.47 31.21 -51.39
N GLY A 33 -35.65 32.08 -50.79
CA GLY A 33 -36.06 33.40 -50.31
C GLY A 33 -36.84 33.40 -48.98
N VAL A 34 -36.91 32.23 -48.27
CA VAL A 34 -37.55 32.09 -46.96
C VAL A 34 -36.53 32.39 -45.86
N ILE A 35 -36.07 33.66 -45.79
CA ILE A 35 -34.92 34.08 -44.98
C ILE A 35 -35.10 33.74 -43.49
N TRP A 36 -36.31 33.93 -42.94
CA TRP A 36 -36.54 33.64 -41.50
C TRP A 36 -36.34 32.15 -41.17
N LEU A 37 -36.73 31.23 -42.08
CA LEU A 37 -36.52 29.78 -41.90
C LEU A 37 -35.02 29.45 -41.91
N GLY A 38 -34.28 30.07 -42.83
CA GLY A 38 -32.82 29.89 -42.90
C GLY A 38 -32.12 30.32 -41.60
N ILE A 39 -32.56 31.48 -41.05
CA ILE A 39 -32.00 31.98 -39.76
C ILE A 39 -32.32 31.02 -38.62
N VAL A 40 -33.56 30.54 -38.46
CA VAL A 40 -33.95 29.59 -37.39
C VAL A 40 -33.18 28.27 -37.48
N LEU A 41 -33.06 27.70 -38.69
CA LEU A 41 -32.34 26.44 -38.88
C LEU A 41 -30.83 26.60 -38.61
N THR A 42 -30.25 27.74 -38.98
CA THR A 42 -28.85 28.05 -38.65
C THR A 42 -28.65 28.15 -37.12
N LEU A 43 -29.57 28.80 -36.41
CA LEU A 43 -29.50 28.90 -34.96
C LEU A 43 -29.64 27.52 -34.27
N LEU A 44 -30.55 26.67 -34.75
CA LEU A 44 -30.70 25.29 -34.29
C LEU A 44 -29.43 24.46 -34.57
N PHE A 45 -28.81 24.62 -35.74
CA PHE A 45 -27.54 23.99 -36.06
C PHE A 45 -26.43 24.39 -35.10
N VAL A 46 -26.25 25.66 -34.82
CA VAL A 46 -25.26 26.17 -33.86
C VAL A 46 -25.49 25.56 -32.47
N LEU A 47 -26.75 25.52 -32.03
CA LEU A 47 -27.11 24.90 -30.75
C LEU A 47 -26.86 23.39 -30.73
N MET A 48 -27.06 22.69 -31.86
CA MET A 48 -26.75 21.30 -32.00
C MET A 48 -25.25 21.00 -31.89
N VAL A 49 -24.42 21.83 -32.54
CA VAL A 49 -22.95 21.61 -32.57
C VAL A 49 -22.32 21.69 -31.18
N THR A 50 -22.82 22.58 -30.33
CA THR A 50 -22.27 22.76 -28.97
C THR A 50 -22.57 21.60 -28.01
N GLY A 51 -23.56 20.73 -28.34
CA GLY A 51 -23.96 19.59 -27.53
C GLY A 51 -23.16 18.32 -27.75
N PHE A 52 -22.27 18.25 -28.75
CA PHE A 52 -21.48 17.03 -28.99
C PHE A 52 -20.42 16.78 -27.92
N LYS A 53 -20.39 15.55 -27.41
CA LYS A 53 -19.43 15.08 -26.42
C LYS A 53 -18.89 13.70 -26.78
N VAL A 54 -17.59 13.52 -26.60
CA VAL A 54 -16.92 12.23 -26.75
C VAL A 54 -16.51 11.74 -25.37
N VAL A 55 -16.92 10.53 -25.04
CA VAL A 55 -16.53 9.85 -23.80
C VAL A 55 -15.57 8.71 -24.15
N ASN A 56 -14.34 8.82 -23.69
CA ASN A 56 -13.31 7.82 -23.94
C ASN A 56 -13.52 6.56 -23.10
N PRO A 57 -12.97 5.39 -23.51
CA PRO A 57 -12.97 4.18 -22.70
C PRO A 57 -12.34 4.44 -21.32
N ASN A 58 -12.93 3.85 -20.27
CA ASN A 58 -12.54 4.05 -18.89
C ASN A 58 -12.52 5.53 -18.45
N SER A 59 -13.46 6.31 -18.96
CA SER A 59 -13.77 7.65 -18.47
C SER A 59 -15.29 7.82 -18.31
N SER A 60 -15.68 8.73 -17.48
CA SER A 60 -17.08 9.11 -17.28
C SER A 60 -17.24 10.61 -17.48
N CYS A 61 -18.46 11.01 -17.78
CA CYS A 61 -18.82 12.41 -17.94
C CYS A 61 -19.99 12.75 -16.99
N VAL A 62 -19.68 13.54 -15.96
CA VAL A 62 -20.66 14.02 -14.98
C VAL A 62 -21.33 15.27 -15.53
N MET A 63 -22.67 15.31 -15.49
CA MET A 63 -23.48 16.39 -16.08
C MET A 63 -24.22 17.17 -15.00
N VAL A 64 -24.09 18.50 -15.06
CA VAL A 64 -24.75 19.44 -14.16
C VAL A 64 -25.52 20.47 -14.99
N LEU A 65 -26.77 20.73 -14.63
CA LEU A 65 -27.59 21.76 -15.25
C LEU A 65 -28.04 22.78 -14.18
N PHE A 66 -27.61 24.02 -14.32
CA PHE A 66 -27.96 25.12 -13.40
C PHE A 66 -27.78 24.74 -11.92
N GLY A 67 -26.64 24.10 -11.60
CA GLY A 67 -26.33 23.67 -10.24
C GLY A 67 -26.95 22.30 -9.82
N ALA A 68 -27.86 21.75 -10.64
CA ALA A 68 -28.47 20.45 -10.36
C ALA A 68 -27.74 19.31 -11.08
N TYR A 69 -27.36 18.26 -10.34
CA TYR A 69 -26.84 17.02 -10.93
C TYR A 69 -27.91 16.33 -11.79
N LYS A 70 -27.57 16.01 -13.03
CA LYS A 70 -28.46 15.40 -14.03
C LYS A 70 -28.07 13.99 -14.44
N GLY A 71 -26.99 13.47 -13.89
CA GLY A 71 -26.53 12.12 -14.12
C GLY A 71 -25.12 12.04 -14.68
N THR A 72 -24.63 10.81 -14.82
CA THR A 72 -23.30 10.49 -15.31
C THR A 72 -23.37 9.57 -16.51
N ILE A 73 -22.61 9.87 -17.56
CA ILE A 73 -22.43 9.00 -18.71
C ILE A 73 -21.20 8.13 -18.41
N ARG A 74 -21.40 6.80 -18.32
CA ARG A 74 -20.31 5.83 -18.10
C ARG A 74 -19.96 5.03 -19.37
N GLU A 75 -20.90 4.99 -20.31
CA GLU A 75 -20.67 4.31 -21.61
C GLU A 75 -19.72 5.17 -22.46
N ASN A 76 -18.73 4.51 -23.06
CA ASN A 76 -17.85 5.18 -24.02
C ASN A 76 -18.54 5.32 -25.36
N GLY A 77 -18.26 6.41 -26.05
CA GLY A 77 -18.83 6.68 -27.36
C GLY A 77 -18.95 8.16 -27.69
N PHE A 78 -19.62 8.38 -28.82
CA PHE A 78 -19.97 9.70 -29.32
C PHE A 78 -21.44 9.99 -29.02
N PHE A 79 -21.68 11.02 -28.21
CA PHE A 79 -23.01 11.36 -27.71
C PHE A 79 -23.34 12.81 -27.95
N TRP A 80 -24.65 13.09 -27.97
CA TRP A 80 -25.17 14.44 -27.92
C TRP A 80 -25.90 14.66 -26.59
N VAL A 81 -25.56 15.75 -25.92
CA VAL A 81 -26.17 16.18 -24.65
C VAL A 81 -26.66 17.63 -24.77
N ASN A 82 -27.56 18.02 -23.91
CA ASN A 82 -28.03 19.41 -23.90
C ASN A 82 -26.83 20.36 -23.75
N PRO A 83 -26.68 21.36 -24.66
CA PRO A 83 -25.53 22.27 -24.64
C PRO A 83 -25.40 23.12 -23.37
N PHE A 84 -26.46 23.27 -22.59
CA PHE A 84 -26.44 23.96 -21.30
C PHE A 84 -25.88 23.15 -20.15
N TYR A 85 -25.52 21.88 -20.37
CA TYR A 85 -24.88 21.07 -19.34
C TYR A 85 -23.43 21.49 -19.17
N ILE A 86 -23.05 21.73 -17.91
CA ILE A 86 -21.66 21.79 -17.50
C ILE A 86 -21.22 20.34 -17.31
N THR A 87 -20.17 19.93 -18.03
CA THR A 87 -19.68 18.56 -18.04
C THR A 87 -18.29 18.48 -17.41
N ARG A 88 -18.08 17.50 -16.50
CA ARG A 88 -16.77 17.19 -15.93
C ARG A 88 -16.38 15.76 -16.30
N HIS A 89 -15.20 15.61 -16.89
CA HIS A 89 -14.66 14.31 -17.25
C HIS A 89 -13.82 13.73 -16.10
N ILE A 90 -14.12 12.50 -15.71
CA ILE A 90 -13.43 11.76 -14.65
C ILE A 90 -12.86 10.48 -15.24
N SER A 91 -11.57 10.21 -14.99
CA SER A 91 -10.94 8.95 -15.36
C SER A 91 -11.30 7.87 -14.35
N LEU A 92 -11.77 6.72 -14.85
CA LEU A 92 -12.08 5.52 -14.06
C LEU A 92 -10.91 4.53 -14.07
N ARG A 93 -9.77 4.90 -14.66
CA ARG A 93 -8.57 4.05 -14.70
C ARG A 93 -7.96 3.93 -13.32
N ALA A 94 -7.38 2.76 -13.05
CA ALA A 94 -6.56 2.59 -11.86
C ALA A 94 -5.36 3.55 -11.88
N ARG A 95 -5.06 4.10 -10.72
CA ARG A 95 -3.94 5.02 -10.48
C ARG A 95 -3.07 4.48 -9.37
N ASN A 96 -1.76 4.63 -9.53
CA ASN A 96 -0.80 4.35 -8.49
C ASN A 96 -0.45 5.64 -7.76
N PHE A 97 -0.50 5.59 -6.46
CA PHE A 97 0.05 6.59 -5.57
C PHE A 97 1.22 5.97 -4.82
N ASN A 98 2.39 6.59 -4.92
CA ASN A 98 3.58 6.22 -4.15
C ASN A 98 3.87 7.39 -3.21
N GLY A 99 3.46 7.22 -1.94
CA GLY A 99 3.65 8.24 -0.92
C GLY A 99 5.12 8.42 -0.55
N GLU A 100 5.54 9.66 -0.31
CA GLU A 100 6.83 9.90 0.33
C GLU A 100 6.79 9.36 1.76
N PRO A 101 7.89 8.71 2.24
CA PRO A 101 7.93 8.21 3.60
C PRO A 101 7.70 9.30 4.64
N ILE A 102 6.70 9.12 5.49
CA ILE A 102 6.37 10.04 6.58
C ILE A 102 7.04 9.59 7.88
N LYS A 103 7.45 10.56 8.70
CA LYS A 103 7.97 10.30 10.06
C LYS A 103 6.80 10.16 11.02
N VAL A 104 6.75 9.03 11.73
CA VAL A 104 5.72 8.69 12.72
C VAL A 104 6.36 7.96 13.89
N ASN A 105 5.64 7.82 15.00
CA ASN A 105 6.06 6.98 16.11
C ASN A 105 5.33 5.63 16.02
N ASP A 106 6.06 4.56 16.33
CA ASP A 106 5.48 3.24 16.49
C ASP A 106 4.71 3.10 17.83
N LYS A 107 4.14 1.93 18.09
CA LYS A 107 3.39 1.63 19.34
C LYS A 107 4.19 1.89 20.60
N ILE A 108 5.50 1.72 20.55
CA ILE A 108 6.42 1.86 21.70
C ILE A 108 6.90 3.32 21.85
N GLY A 109 6.75 4.13 20.80
CA GLY A 109 7.18 5.53 20.76
C GLY A 109 8.48 5.75 19.98
N ASN A 110 9.02 4.73 19.31
CA ASN A 110 10.21 4.88 18.48
C ASN A 110 9.88 5.65 17.19
N PRO A 111 10.63 6.71 16.83
CA PRO A 111 10.43 7.40 15.57
C PRO A 111 10.88 6.53 14.39
N ILE A 112 9.95 6.29 13.46
CA ILE A 112 10.16 5.52 12.22
C ILE A 112 9.79 6.34 11.00
N LYS A 113 10.39 6.04 9.86
CA LYS A 113 9.96 6.49 8.54
C LYS A 113 9.22 5.35 7.87
N ILE A 114 7.99 5.61 7.46
CA ILE A 114 7.12 4.61 6.81
C ILE A 114 6.48 5.21 5.58
N GLY A 115 6.48 4.48 4.49
CA GLY A 115 5.87 4.84 3.21
C GLY A 115 4.91 3.77 2.72
N LEU A 116 3.98 4.15 1.85
CA LEU A 116 3.00 3.26 1.27
C LEU A 116 2.92 3.41 -0.26
N VAL A 117 2.52 2.34 -0.90
CA VAL A 117 2.00 2.33 -2.27
C VAL A 117 0.52 2.00 -2.19
N LEU A 118 -0.29 2.80 -2.89
CA LEU A 118 -1.73 2.64 -2.98
C LEU A 118 -2.15 2.56 -4.44
N VAL A 119 -2.89 1.52 -4.81
CA VAL A 119 -3.56 1.39 -6.10
C VAL A 119 -5.05 1.62 -5.90
N TRP A 120 -5.61 2.60 -6.59
CA TRP A 120 -6.98 3.02 -6.42
C TRP A 120 -7.62 3.47 -7.72
N ARG A 121 -8.96 3.51 -7.76
CA ARG A 121 -9.75 4.06 -8.86
C ARG A 121 -11.01 4.74 -8.36
N VAL A 122 -11.58 5.61 -9.19
CA VAL A 122 -12.89 6.21 -8.89
C VAL A 122 -13.98 5.19 -9.23
N GLU A 123 -14.78 4.83 -8.22
CA GLU A 123 -15.94 3.96 -8.37
C GLU A 123 -17.23 4.78 -8.51
N GLU A 124 -17.50 5.71 -7.61
CA GLU A 124 -18.66 6.59 -7.65
C GLU A 124 -18.26 8.02 -8.02
N THR A 125 -18.47 8.39 -9.28
CA THR A 125 -18.03 9.69 -9.80
C THR A 125 -18.80 10.87 -9.18
N TYR A 126 -20.04 10.66 -8.77
CA TYR A 126 -20.84 11.66 -8.06
C TYR A 126 -20.14 12.09 -6.76
N LYS A 127 -19.76 11.13 -5.91
CA LYS A 127 -19.07 11.41 -4.66
C LYS A 127 -17.72 12.08 -4.88
N ALA A 128 -16.95 11.59 -5.84
CA ALA A 128 -15.62 12.14 -6.15
C ALA A 128 -15.67 13.61 -6.63
N VAL A 129 -16.79 14.05 -7.22
CA VAL A 129 -16.93 15.42 -7.76
C VAL A 129 -17.61 16.37 -6.80
N PHE A 130 -18.53 15.88 -5.94
CA PHE A 130 -19.42 16.77 -5.17
C PHE A 130 -19.29 16.63 -3.65
N ASP A 131 -18.78 15.48 -3.14
CA ASP A 131 -18.65 15.27 -1.70
C ASP A 131 -17.26 15.71 -1.19
N VAL A 132 -16.29 15.90 -2.09
CA VAL A 132 -14.94 16.41 -1.80
C VAL A 132 -14.51 17.41 -2.89
N ASP A 133 -13.69 18.40 -2.52
CA ASP A 133 -13.21 19.42 -3.47
C ASP A 133 -12.19 18.83 -4.44
N ASP A 134 -11.17 18.15 -3.92
CA ASP A 134 -10.13 17.46 -4.68
C ASP A 134 -9.96 16.05 -4.15
N TYR A 135 -10.55 15.08 -4.85
CA TYR A 135 -10.48 13.68 -4.46
C TYR A 135 -9.06 13.12 -4.52
N GLN A 136 -8.15 13.66 -5.36
CA GLN A 136 -6.76 13.19 -5.42
C GLN A 136 -5.98 13.63 -4.18
N HIS A 137 -6.12 14.88 -3.79
CA HIS A 137 -5.53 15.39 -2.56
C HIS A 137 -6.16 14.72 -1.33
N PHE A 138 -7.46 14.45 -1.35
CA PHE A 138 -8.15 13.72 -0.29
C PHE A 138 -7.58 12.31 -0.09
N VAL A 139 -7.33 11.56 -1.19
CA VAL A 139 -6.69 10.24 -1.14
C VAL A 139 -5.34 10.32 -0.45
N LEU A 140 -4.50 11.28 -0.82
CA LEU A 140 -3.17 11.46 -0.24
C LEU A 140 -3.25 11.68 1.27
N VAL A 141 -4.03 12.67 1.71
CA VAL A 141 -4.13 13.03 3.13
C VAL A 141 -4.73 11.90 3.97
N GLN A 142 -5.76 11.20 3.46
CA GLN A 142 -6.38 10.10 4.18
C GLN A 142 -5.49 8.85 4.23
N SER A 143 -4.69 8.61 3.21
CA SER A 143 -3.70 7.53 3.19
C SER A 143 -2.59 7.77 4.22
N ASP A 144 -2.08 8.98 4.31
CA ASP A 144 -1.09 9.36 5.33
C ASP A 144 -1.65 9.24 6.75
N ALA A 145 -2.92 9.64 6.94
CA ALA A 145 -3.60 9.53 8.22
C ALA A 145 -3.82 8.06 8.64
N ALA A 146 -4.18 7.19 7.68
CA ALA A 146 -4.32 5.75 7.91
C ALA A 146 -2.99 5.11 8.28
N LEU A 147 -1.93 5.46 7.53
CA LEU A 147 -0.57 4.98 7.78
C LEU A 147 -0.06 5.37 9.17
N ARG A 148 -0.32 6.62 9.59
CA ARG A 148 0.02 7.12 10.92
C ARG A 148 -0.73 6.39 12.04
N LYS A 149 -2.02 6.11 11.82
CA LYS A 149 -2.83 5.33 12.77
C LYS A 149 -2.30 3.91 12.88
N LEU A 150 -2.02 3.25 11.76
CA LEU A 150 -1.47 1.89 11.73
C LEU A 150 -0.12 1.80 12.46
N ALA A 151 0.78 2.75 12.20
CA ALA A 151 2.08 2.79 12.87
C ALA A 151 1.96 2.86 14.39
N GLY A 152 0.99 3.62 14.92
CA GLY A 152 0.73 3.68 16.36
C GLY A 152 0.12 2.43 17.00
N LEU A 153 -0.39 1.48 16.19
CA LEU A 153 -0.98 0.23 16.69
C LEU A 153 0.03 -0.90 16.82
N TYR A 154 1.08 -0.90 16.03
CA TYR A 154 2.06 -1.97 15.95
C TYR A 154 3.46 -1.48 16.29
N PRO A 155 4.29 -2.27 17.01
CA PRO A 155 5.71 -1.97 17.18
C PRO A 155 6.44 -2.16 15.84
N TYR A 156 7.57 -1.47 15.67
CA TYR A 156 8.42 -1.65 14.48
C TYR A 156 8.95 -3.08 14.37
N ASP A 157 9.47 -3.62 15.49
CA ASP A 157 9.95 -5.00 15.62
C ASP A 157 9.53 -5.61 16.98
N ASN A 158 9.77 -6.92 17.15
CA ASN A 158 9.35 -7.66 18.35
C ASN A 158 10.42 -7.69 19.45
N PHE A 159 11.47 -6.87 19.37
CA PHE A 159 12.56 -6.92 20.35
C PHE A 159 12.20 -6.38 21.74
N GLU A 160 11.25 -5.45 21.82
CA GLU A 160 10.80 -4.85 23.08
C GLU A 160 9.49 -5.39 23.60
N ASP A 161 8.59 -5.74 22.69
CA ASP A 161 7.27 -6.29 23.00
C ASP A 161 7.26 -7.78 22.63
N HIS A 162 7.78 -8.62 23.55
CA HIS A 162 7.78 -10.07 23.37
C HIS A 162 6.37 -10.70 23.29
N GLU A 163 5.34 -9.94 23.73
CA GLU A 163 3.93 -10.34 23.62
C GLU A 163 3.33 -9.92 22.27
N ALA A 164 3.95 -9.02 21.53
CA ALA A 164 3.48 -8.62 20.22
C ALA A 164 3.72 -9.76 19.21
N VAL A 165 2.64 -10.43 18.85
CA VAL A 165 2.67 -11.51 17.84
C VAL A 165 2.98 -10.92 16.45
N ILE A 166 2.59 -9.66 16.18
CA ILE A 166 2.70 -8.98 14.89
C ILE A 166 3.46 -7.66 15.07
N ALA A 167 4.48 -7.43 14.24
CA ALA A 167 5.20 -6.17 14.14
C ALA A 167 5.16 -5.63 12.70
N LEU A 168 5.35 -4.33 12.53
CA LEU A 168 5.31 -3.67 11.22
C LEU A 168 6.30 -4.29 10.22
N ARG A 169 7.47 -4.70 10.70
CA ARG A 169 8.53 -5.28 9.87
C ARG A 169 8.27 -6.75 9.51
N SER A 170 7.70 -7.52 10.40
CA SER A 170 7.51 -8.98 10.24
C SER A 170 6.08 -9.37 9.89
N GLY A 171 5.09 -8.51 10.14
CA GLY A 171 3.67 -8.80 10.01
C GLY A 171 3.13 -8.84 8.57
N GLY A 172 3.98 -8.54 7.57
CA GLY A 172 3.74 -8.77 6.14
C GLY A 172 2.31 -8.54 5.66
N GLU A 173 1.59 -9.62 5.37
CA GLU A 173 0.24 -9.55 4.81
C GLU A 173 -0.82 -9.05 5.80
N GLU A 174 -0.72 -9.41 7.08
CA GLU A 174 -1.72 -9.00 8.07
C GLU A 174 -1.74 -7.49 8.29
N VAL A 175 -0.55 -6.89 8.37
CA VAL A 175 -0.39 -5.43 8.49
C VAL A 175 -0.89 -4.71 7.24
N ASN A 176 -0.58 -5.24 6.05
CA ASN A 176 -1.05 -4.67 4.79
C ASN A 176 -2.58 -4.78 4.64
N ASN A 177 -3.18 -5.89 5.06
CA ASN A 177 -4.63 -6.07 5.04
C ASN A 177 -5.35 -5.08 5.97
N GLU A 178 -4.80 -4.84 7.16
CA GLU A 178 -5.38 -3.86 8.08
C GLU A 178 -5.20 -2.42 7.55
N LEU A 179 -4.05 -2.10 6.92
CA LEU A 179 -3.83 -0.83 6.23
C LEU A 179 -4.85 -0.63 5.11
N GLU A 180 -5.03 -1.62 4.26
CA GLU A 180 -5.98 -1.58 3.14
C GLU A 180 -7.40 -1.35 3.63
N LYS A 181 -7.82 -2.07 4.68
CA LYS A 181 -9.12 -1.92 5.29
C LYS A 181 -9.33 -0.51 5.85
N GLU A 182 -8.39 0.02 6.60
CA GLU A 182 -8.45 1.36 7.17
C GLU A 182 -8.53 2.45 6.08
N ILE A 183 -7.74 2.31 5.01
CA ILE A 183 -7.78 3.25 3.87
C ILE A 183 -9.11 3.12 3.13
N ARG A 184 -9.60 1.90 2.89
CA ARG A 184 -10.88 1.65 2.22
C ARG A 184 -12.04 2.30 2.95
N GLU A 185 -12.12 2.16 4.27
CA GLU A 185 -13.17 2.78 5.09
C GLU A 185 -13.15 4.31 4.98
N ARG A 186 -11.98 4.94 4.97
CA ARG A 186 -11.82 6.38 4.84
C ARG A 186 -12.16 6.90 3.45
N LEU A 187 -11.77 6.18 2.40
CA LEU A 187 -11.96 6.61 1.02
C LEU A 187 -13.36 6.31 0.47
N LEU A 188 -14.16 5.50 1.17
CA LEU A 188 -15.55 5.21 0.81
C LEU A 188 -16.41 6.49 0.74
N ILE A 189 -16.08 7.49 1.55
CA ILE A 189 -16.80 8.77 1.61
C ILE A 189 -16.74 9.50 0.26
N CYS A 190 -15.59 9.45 -0.41
CA CYS A 190 -15.38 10.12 -1.70
C CYS A 190 -15.61 9.20 -2.92
N GLY A 191 -16.15 7.99 -2.71
CA GLY A 191 -16.49 7.06 -3.80
C GLY A 191 -15.27 6.50 -4.52
N ILE A 192 -14.18 6.29 -3.80
CA ILE A 192 -12.94 5.69 -4.30
C ILE A 192 -12.86 4.24 -3.84
N GLU A 193 -12.53 3.37 -4.78
CA GLU A 193 -12.22 1.96 -4.54
C GLU A 193 -10.71 1.79 -4.38
N VAL A 194 -10.32 1.17 -3.27
CA VAL A 194 -8.95 0.73 -3.00
C VAL A 194 -8.79 -0.67 -3.59
N ILE A 195 -7.88 -0.81 -4.53
CA ILE A 195 -7.54 -2.09 -5.16
C ILE A 195 -6.49 -2.81 -4.32
N GLU A 196 -5.47 -2.07 -3.90
CA GLU A 196 -4.35 -2.60 -3.13
C GLU A 196 -3.69 -1.47 -2.33
N ALA A 197 -3.30 -1.76 -1.09
CA ALA A 197 -2.49 -0.86 -0.27
C ALA A 197 -1.39 -1.66 0.44
N ARG A 198 -0.13 -1.25 0.25
CA ARG A 198 1.02 -1.93 0.86
C ARG A 198 2.05 -0.95 1.39
N ILE A 199 2.71 -1.34 2.47
CA ILE A 199 3.89 -0.64 2.95
C ILE A 199 5.04 -0.94 1.97
N ASN A 200 5.62 0.10 1.39
CA ASN A 200 6.75 -0.01 0.45
C ASN A 200 8.09 0.35 1.10
N TYR A 201 8.05 1.09 2.19
CA TYR A 201 9.25 1.53 2.91
C TYR A 201 8.98 1.55 4.40
N ILE A 202 9.91 1.00 5.17
CA ILE A 202 9.91 1.10 6.63
C ILE A 202 11.35 1.08 7.16
N ALA A 203 11.70 2.06 7.97
CA ALA A 203 13.01 2.16 8.61
C ALA A 203 12.91 2.99 9.88
N TYR A 204 13.85 2.81 10.81
CA TYR A 204 14.03 3.77 11.90
C TYR A 204 14.37 5.15 11.38
N ALA A 205 13.91 6.20 12.04
CA ALA A 205 14.30 7.55 11.73
C ALA A 205 15.83 7.73 12.00
N GLU A 206 16.45 8.61 11.25
CA GLU A 206 17.91 8.79 11.23
C GLU A 206 18.50 9.06 12.63
N GLU A 207 17.73 9.74 13.48
CA GLU A 207 18.15 10.12 14.83
C GLU A 207 18.43 8.92 15.73
N ILE A 208 17.70 7.82 15.54
CA ILE A 208 17.83 6.62 16.39
C ILE A 208 18.38 5.40 15.65
N ALA A 209 18.53 5.46 14.32
CA ALA A 209 18.91 4.32 13.50
C ALA A 209 20.21 3.66 13.98
N ASN A 210 21.26 4.46 14.31
CA ASN A 210 22.53 3.95 14.81
C ASN A 210 22.41 3.30 16.19
N ALA A 211 21.60 3.87 17.09
CA ALA A 211 21.39 3.31 18.42
C ALA A 211 20.64 1.97 18.34
N MET A 212 19.60 1.91 17.49
CA MET A 212 18.83 0.69 17.26
C MET A 212 19.64 -0.41 16.59
N LEU A 213 20.52 -0.05 15.64
CA LEU A 213 21.44 -1.01 15.03
C LEU A 213 22.38 -1.63 16.06
N ARG A 214 22.98 -0.81 16.93
CA ARG A 214 23.83 -1.30 18.03
C ARG A 214 23.06 -2.23 18.98
N ARG A 215 21.82 -1.89 19.30
CA ARG A 215 20.94 -2.71 20.13
C ARG A 215 20.65 -4.06 19.46
N GLN A 216 20.30 -4.06 18.20
CA GLN A 216 20.07 -5.30 17.42
C GLN A 216 21.33 -6.18 17.38
N GLN A 217 22.51 -5.57 17.17
CA GLN A 217 23.79 -6.28 17.22
C GLN A 217 24.04 -6.91 18.59
N ALA A 218 23.85 -6.15 19.68
CA ALA A 218 24.03 -6.66 21.04
C ALA A 218 23.07 -7.84 21.33
N THR A 219 21.79 -7.70 21.00
CA THR A 219 20.79 -8.76 21.16
C THR A 219 21.15 -10.01 20.35
N ALA A 220 21.59 -9.83 19.10
CA ALA A 220 22.03 -10.94 18.25
C ALA A 220 23.25 -11.67 18.82
N VAL A 221 24.24 -10.93 19.33
CA VAL A 221 25.42 -11.52 19.99
C VAL A 221 25.03 -12.33 21.24
N VAL A 222 24.14 -11.77 22.09
CA VAL A 222 23.67 -12.50 23.29
C VAL A 222 22.91 -13.76 22.89
N ALA A 223 22.00 -13.68 21.91
CA ALA A 223 21.26 -14.82 21.43
C ALA A 223 22.17 -15.91 20.81
N ALA A 224 23.19 -15.49 20.04
CA ALA A 224 24.18 -16.41 19.49
C ALA A 224 24.99 -17.12 20.61
N ARG A 225 25.44 -16.36 21.60
CA ARG A 225 26.15 -16.95 22.77
C ARG A 225 25.29 -17.91 23.55
N PHE A 226 24.02 -17.59 23.77
CA PHE A 226 23.06 -18.50 24.40
C PHE A 226 22.98 -19.84 23.65
N LYS A 227 22.85 -19.78 22.32
CA LYS A 227 22.80 -20.98 21.48
C LYS A 227 24.11 -21.79 21.47
N ILE A 228 25.26 -21.10 21.55
CA ILE A 228 26.56 -21.77 21.66
C ILE A 228 26.65 -22.52 22.99
N VAL A 229 26.27 -21.89 24.10
CA VAL A 229 26.28 -22.54 25.42
C VAL A 229 25.31 -23.71 25.48
N GLU A 230 24.08 -23.55 25.01
CA GLU A 230 23.07 -24.61 24.92
C GLU A 230 23.60 -25.82 24.13
N GLY A 231 24.19 -25.57 22.95
CA GLY A 231 24.83 -26.61 22.12
C GLY A 231 26.04 -27.27 22.82
N ALA A 232 26.88 -26.47 23.48
CA ALA A 232 28.05 -26.99 24.22
C ALA A 232 27.64 -27.93 25.36
N VAL A 233 26.63 -27.53 26.16
CA VAL A 233 26.09 -28.37 27.24
C VAL A 233 25.58 -29.70 26.69
N SER A 234 24.76 -29.65 25.62
CA SER A 234 24.23 -30.87 24.99
C SER A 234 25.32 -31.79 24.43
N MET A 235 26.36 -31.20 23.81
CA MET A 235 27.50 -32.01 23.32
C MET A 235 28.29 -32.62 24.46
N VAL A 236 28.52 -31.92 25.57
CA VAL A 236 29.22 -32.45 26.76
C VAL A 236 28.41 -33.58 27.40
N GLU A 237 27.09 -33.37 27.56
CA GLU A 237 26.19 -34.40 28.11
C GLU A 237 26.21 -35.68 27.27
N MET A 238 26.08 -35.54 25.94
CA MET A 238 26.16 -36.65 25.00
C MET A 238 27.52 -37.38 25.06
N ALA A 239 28.62 -36.63 25.16
CA ALA A 239 29.96 -37.21 25.26
C ALA A 239 30.14 -38.05 26.55
N LEU A 240 29.70 -37.51 27.68
CA LEU A 240 29.76 -38.22 28.97
C LEU A 240 28.90 -39.50 28.98
N GLU A 241 27.68 -39.40 28.42
CA GLU A 241 26.79 -40.54 28.31
C GLU A 241 27.39 -41.64 27.43
N GLN A 242 27.95 -41.29 26.28
CA GLN A 242 28.57 -42.28 25.37
C GLN A 242 29.82 -42.93 25.97
N LEU A 243 30.67 -42.18 26.70
CA LEU A 243 31.85 -42.72 27.38
C LEU A 243 31.45 -43.66 28.49
N SER A 244 30.43 -43.35 29.26
CA SER A 244 29.90 -44.18 30.32
C SER A 244 29.29 -45.48 29.76
N ASN A 245 28.46 -45.40 28.75
CA ASN A 245 27.76 -46.54 28.14
C ASN A 245 28.75 -47.56 27.51
N LYS A 246 29.80 -47.04 26.87
CA LYS A 246 30.82 -47.88 26.22
C LYS A 246 31.91 -48.39 27.18
N LYS A 247 31.88 -47.97 28.45
CA LYS A 247 32.88 -48.34 29.47
C LYS A 247 34.33 -48.11 29.04
N ILE A 248 34.54 -47.00 28.26
CA ILE A 248 35.87 -46.68 27.71
C ILE A 248 36.78 -46.14 28.82
N VAL A 249 36.22 -45.39 29.76
CA VAL A 249 36.94 -44.79 30.88
C VAL A 249 36.04 -44.84 32.12
N ASP A 250 36.60 -45.25 33.25
CA ASP A 250 35.94 -45.13 34.56
C ASP A 250 36.35 -43.79 35.20
N LEU A 251 35.42 -42.82 35.11
CA LEU A 251 35.64 -41.47 35.59
C LEU A 251 34.94 -41.28 36.94
N ASP A 252 35.70 -40.91 37.94
CA ASP A 252 35.16 -40.41 39.21
C ASP A 252 34.54 -39.04 39.03
N GLU A 253 33.74 -38.57 39.97
CA GLU A 253 32.99 -37.31 39.86
C GLU A 253 33.92 -36.08 39.70
N GLU A 254 35.13 -36.13 40.30
CA GLU A 254 36.11 -35.04 40.23
C GLU A 254 36.70 -34.92 38.83
N LYS A 255 37.03 -36.07 38.21
CA LYS A 255 37.54 -36.12 36.83
C LYS A 255 36.47 -35.75 35.82
N LYS A 256 35.19 -36.15 36.03
CA LYS A 256 34.07 -35.70 35.20
C LYS A 256 33.93 -34.18 35.24
N ALA A 257 33.93 -33.56 36.43
CA ALA A 257 33.84 -32.12 36.61
C ALA A 257 35.00 -31.37 35.90
N ALA A 258 36.23 -31.87 36.02
CA ALA A 258 37.37 -31.29 35.31
C ALA A 258 37.25 -31.40 33.78
N MET A 259 36.77 -32.55 33.28
CA MET A 259 36.54 -32.77 31.85
C MET A 259 35.43 -31.84 31.30
N VAL A 260 34.30 -31.70 32.02
CA VAL A 260 33.21 -30.77 31.67
C VAL A 260 33.73 -29.35 31.59
N SER A 261 34.45 -28.88 32.61
CA SER A 261 35.03 -27.55 32.65
C SER A 261 35.93 -27.27 31.44
N ASN A 262 36.84 -28.20 31.12
CA ASN A 262 37.74 -28.08 29.98
C ASN A 262 37.03 -28.06 28.65
N LEU A 263 36.05 -28.96 28.45
CA LEU A 263 35.24 -28.99 27.23
C LEU A 263 34.41 -27.73 27.07
N MET A 264 33.77 -27.24 28.13
CA MET A 264 32.99 -25.99 28.10
C MET A 264 33.85 -24.79 27.74
N VAL A 265 35.08 -24.69 28.24
CA VAL A 265 36.01 -23.59 27.89
C VAL A 265 36.35 -23.64 26.41
N VAL A 266 36.60 -24.81 25.84
CA VAL A 266 36.93 -25.00 24.43
C VAL A 266 35.70 -24.72 23.54
N LEU A 267 34.54 -25.25 23.88
CA LEU A 267 33.32 -25.15 23.08
C LEU A 267 32.65 -23.76 23.13
N CYS A 268 32.80 -23.06 24.27
CA CYS A 268 32.20 -21.71 24.45
C CYS A 268 33.20 -20.56 24.16
N GLY A 269 34.46 -20.87 23.89
CA GLY A 269 35.50 -19.87 23.62
C GLY A 269 35.31 -19.16 22.27
N ASP A 270 35.58 -17.85 22.20
CA ASP A 270 35.53 -17.08 20.97
C ASP A 270 36.77 -17.28 20.05
N LYS A 271 37.79 -17.98 20.52
CA LYS A 271 39.04 -18.25 19.79
C LYS A 271 39.27 -19.76 19.66
N ASP A 272 39.78 -20.17 18.52
CA ASP A 272 40.19 -21.54 18.31
C ASP A 272 41.21 -21.96 19.37
N ALA A 273 40.91 -23.07 20.03
CA ALA A 273 41.83 -23.63 21.01
C ALA A 273 43.05 -24.23 20.30
N THR A 274 44.23 -23.68 20.58
CA THR A 274 45.48 -24.29 20.14
C THR A 274 45.86 -25.43 21.11
N PRO A 275 45.88 -26.69 20.66
CA PRO A 275 46.23 -27.79 21.54
C PRO A 275 47.72 -27.68 21.94
N ILE A 276 47.97 -27.51 23.25
CA ILE A 276 49.31 -27.62 23.81
C ILE A 276 49.48 -29.09 24.24
N VAL A 277 50.20 -29.87 23.45
CA VAL A 277 50.57 -31.21 23.82
C VAL A 277 51.75 -31.13 24.79
N ASN A 278 51.49 -31.37 26.04
CA ASN A 278 52.54 -31.55 27.01
C ASN A 278 53.16 -32.94 26.82
N THR A 279 54.27 -33.01 26.09
CA THR A 279 55.10 -34.21 25.95
C THR A 279 55.94 -34.45 27.22
N GLY A 280 55.34 -34.13 28.39
CA GLY A 280 55.98 -34.34 29.68
C GLY A 280 56.61 -35.70 29.77
N THR A 281 57.83 -35.66 30.20
CA THR A 281 58.75 -36.71 30.53
C THR A 281 58.07 -38.05 30.89
N LEU A 282 58.08 -38.98 29.92
CA LEU A 282 58.03 -40.42 30.20
C LEU A 282 59.32 -40.82 30.94
N HIS A 283 59.37 -40.47 32.20
CA HIS A 283 60.37 -41.03 33.07
C HIS A 283 59.72 -41.85 34.16
N SER A 284 59.92 -43.17 33.95
CA SER A 284 60.04 -44.35 34.84
C SER A 284 59.31 -44.26 36.18
#